data_be013464e04a05caed1ed752c3bf33a8
#
_entry.id   be013464e04a05caed1ed752c3bf33a8
#
_cell.length_a   1.000
_cell.length_b   1.000
_cell.length_c   1.000
_cell.angle_alpha   90.00
_cell.angle_beta   90.00
_cell.angle_gamma   90.00
#
_symmetry.space_group_name_H-M   'P 1'
#
loop_
_entity.id
_entity.type
_entity.pdbx_description
1 polymer ?
#
loop_
_entity_poly.entity_id
_entity_poly.type
_entity_poly.pdbx_seq_one_letter_code
_entity_poly.pdbx_strand_id
1 'polypeptide(L)'
;MKNNDYEDLKYSSYWSRRGFLKRSGVFFGAGLLQPLLSLIGAGKSIAAAYPDEVLSIEKYTKGKIKPGMVISKDNYQLIKDIAPEGLLVELQRGGQIRIAETTMRPEATQPKFWLDATLRNNGQAVLDKNGQLWHKSGGPWIGGTPFPEPKTAVEAIWNYTFSPRRYDNLITASKPTHIDSNGTVVREDEALFMQIQTVGRLVVDPKPIDPKYKDELHRNLLSVTKPFDSYGLAVASTVYYDGSKLPDTDLYVPSLRRTRRVPSTQRFEPATPYNVAYTTDFDIQADPVLTWSWTLAERKPMLGPSPSNLGARAKGAKREDFVFPDFPDKFPRSTFELRPEMLLIDGVPHLPGANYSKKRVYYDPIYQIVQQADIWDQGGKLWKYLLFIWGDTGVSDNAGGTAPDLTGIIFADLQRDFNSIVSFYNKLGDAVFKVNSPDLT
;
A
#
# COMPACT_ATOMS: atom_id res chain seq x y z
N MET A 1 36.17 6.51 18.30
CA MET A 1 36.23 5.52 19.39
C MET A 1 34.99 5.68 20.22
N LYS A 2 34.03 4.82 20.07
CA LYS A 2 33.16 4.14 21.03
C LYS A 2 31.98 3.54 20.30
N ASN A 3 31.81 2.28 20.55
CA ASN A 3 30.91 1.31 20.01
C ASN A 3 29.47 1.82 19.89
N ASN A 4 28.90 1.65 18.67
CA ASN A 4 27.48 1.56 18.48
C ASN A 4 27.03 0.17 18.93
N ASP A 5 26.56 0.06 20.14
CA ASP A 5 25.75 -1.06 20.60
C ASP A 5 24.36 -0.90 19.96
N TYR A 6 24.18 -1.45 18.76
CA TYR A 6 22.87 -1.89 18.34
C TYR A 6 22.51 -3.09 19.21
N GLU A 7 21.91 -2.83 20.35
CA GLU A 7 21.18 -3.87 21.06
C GLU A 7 20.11 -4.39 20.11
N ASP A 8 20.35 -5.60 19.60
CA ASP A 8 19.31 -6.48 19.13
C ASP A 8 18.22 -6.53 20.20
N LEU A 9 17.14 -5.79 20.00
CA LEU A 9 15.89 -5.98 20.72
C LEU A 9 15.41 -7.38 20.32
N LYS A 10 16.02 -8.39 20.96
CA LYS A 10 15.53 -9.75 20.95
C LYS A 10 14.05 -9.67 21.25
N TYR A 11 13.26 -10.13 20.32
CA TYR A 11 11.83 -10.38 20.45
C TYR A 11 11.61 -11.11 21.78
N SER A 12 11.43 -10.36 22.85
CA SER A 12 11.06 -10.92 24.12
C SER A 12 9.67 -11.54 23.95
N SER A 13 9.37 -12.54 24.73
CA SER A 13 8.06 -13.17 24.85
C SER A 13 6.91 -12.16 25.06
N TYR A 14 7.25 -10.90 25.25
CA TYR A 14 6.40 -9.72 25.41
C TYR A 14 5.67 -9.30 24.13
N TRP A 15 6.24 -9.57 22.95
CA TRP A 15 5.68 -9.27 21.63
C TRP A 15 5.22 -10.52 20.88
N SER A 16 5.21 -11.67 21.59
CA SER A 16 4.51 -12.84 21.09
C SER A 16 3.03 -12.50 20.89
N ARG A 17 2.34 -13.19 19.98
CA ARG A 17 0.88 -13.08 19.81
C ARG A 17 0.15 -13.10 21.17
N ARG A 18 0.66 -13.85 22.12
CA ARG A 18 0.14 -13.95 23.49
C ARG A 18 0.37 -12.67 24.33
N GLY A 19 1.48 -11.97 24.14
CA GLY A 19 1.76 -10.69 24.81
C GLY A 19 0.94 -9.53 24.25
N PHE A 20 0.72 -9.52 22.94
CA PHE A 20 -0.17 -8.58 22.27
C PHE A 20 -1.61 -8.68 22.79
N LEU A 21 -2.10 -9.88 22.87
CA LEU A 21 -3.48 -10.16 23.31
C LEU A 21 -3.71 -9.86 24.80
N LYS A 22 -2.70 -10.04 25.66
CA LYS A 22 -2.78 -9.65 27.07
C LYS A 22 -2.84 -8.12 27.28
N ARG A 23 -2.19 -7.31 26.43
CA ARG A 23 -2.23 -5.85 26.51
C ARG A 23 -3.52 -5.24 26.00
N SER A 24 -4.17 -5.84 25.02
CA SER A 24 -5.47 -5.40 24.52
C SER A 24 -6.63 -5.70 25.48
N GLY A 25 -6.35 -6.23 26.67
CA GLY A 25 -7.36 -6.54 27.68
C GLY A 25 -8.26 -7.74 27.34
N VAL A 26 -7.87 -8.52 26.32
CA VAL A 26 -8.60 -9.69 25.88
C VAL A 26 -7.96 -10.93 26.50
N PHE A 27 -8.66 -11.56 27.44
CA PHE A 27 -8.23 -12.80 28.09
C PHE A 27 -8.43 -13.98 27.13
N PHE A 28 -7.37 -14.72 26.84
CA PHE A 28 -7.44 -15.95 26.05
C PHE A 28 -7.37 -17.21 26.91
N GLY A 29 -8.35 -18.07 26.74
CA GLY A 29 -8.20 -19.49 27.01
C GLY A 29 -7.17 -20.11 26.05
N ALA A 30 -6.50 -21.17 26.46
CA ALA A 30 -5.33 -21.81 25.82
C ALA A 30 -5.56 -22.43 24.42
N GLY A 31 -6.41 -21.85 23.59
CA GLY A 31 -6.71 -22.26 22.22
C GLY A 31 -5.94 -21.40 21.20
N LEU A 32 -4.90 -21.91 20.75
CA LEU A 32 -3.84 -21.34 19.95
C LEU A 32 -4.25 -20.84 18.57
N LEU A 33 -3.78 -19.66 18.25
CA LEU A 33 -3.61 -19.11 16.94
C LEU A 33 -2.74 -20.04 16.08
N GLN A 34 -3.32 -20.64 15.05
CA GLN A 34 -2.57 -21.40 14.07
C GLN A 34 -1.83 -20.45 13.13
N PRO A 35 -0.66 -20.86 12.59
CA PRO A 35 0.03 -20.06 11.56
C PRO A 35 -0.90 -19.80 10.38
N LEU A 36 -0.92 -18.53 9.88
CA LEU A 36 -1.78 -18.12 8.76
C LEU A 36 -1.61 -19.02 7.54
N LEU A 37 -0.36 -19.35 7.19
CA LEU A 37 -0.05 -20.22 6.06
C LEU A 37 -0.57 -21.63 6.21
N SER A 38 -0.60 -22.19 7.43
CA SER A 38 -1.14 -23.53 7.64
C SER A 38 -2.65 -23.57 7.43
N LEU A 39 -3.34 -22.48 7.74
CA LEU A 39 -4.77 -22.33 7.47
C LEU A 39 -5.05 -22.18 5.98
N ILE A 40 -4.30 -21.30 5.30
CA ILE A 40 -4.42 -21.08 3.85
C ILE A 40 -4.13 -22.39 3.09
N GLY A 41 -3.02 -23.06 3.40
CA GLY A 41 -2.64 -24.32 2.76
C GLY A 41 -3.62 -25.48 3.01
N ALA A 42 -4.36 -25.43 4.12
CA ALA A 42 -5.41 -26.40 4.44
C ALA A 42 -6.80 -25.99 3.91
N GLY A 43 -6.91 -24.85 3.20
CA GLY A 43 -8.20 -24.31 2.74
C GLY A 43 -9.15 -23.92 3.89
N LYS A 44 -8.59 -23.65 5.07
CA LYS A 44 -9.35 -23.24 6.26
C LYS A 44 -9.45 -21.72 6.36
N SER A 45 -10.52 -21.24 7.01
CA SER A 45 -10.67 -19.82 7.29
C SER A 45 -9.54 -19.31 8.19
N ILE A 46 -8.85 -18.25 7.78
CA ILE A 46 -7.83 -17.58 8.58
C ILE A 46 -8.42 -16.87 9.81
N ALA A 47 -9.74 -16.68 9.87
CA ALA A 47 -10.42 -16.22 11.07
C ALA A 47 -10.11 -17.10 12.29
N ALA A 48 -9.87 -18.39 12.10
CA ALA A 48 -9.47 -19.30 13.17
C ALA A 48 -8.12 -18.97 13.82
N ALA A 49 -7.32 -18.08 13.20
CA ALA A 49 -6.07 -17.58 13.78
C ALA A 49 -6.27 -16.45 14.80
N TYR A 50 -7.47 -15.89 14.88
CA TYR A 50 -7.78 -14.73 15.70
C TYR A 50 -8.96 -14.99 16.63
N PRO A 51 -9.01 -14.37 17.80
CA PRO A 51 -10.15 -14.44 18.68
C PRO A 51 -11.36 -13.68 18.14
N ASP A 52 -12.54 -14.15 18.47
CA ASP A 52 -13.82 -13.62 18.02
C ASP A 52 -14.00 -12.11 18.29
N GLU A 53 -13.41 -11.61 19.39
CA GLU A 53 -13.53 -10.20 19.79
C GLU A 53 -12.90 -9.25 18.78
N VAL A 54 -11.81 -9.65 18.11
CA VAL A 54 -11.14 -8.81 17.11
C VAL A 54 -11.62 -9.09 15.68
N LEU A 55 -12.51 -10.07 15.50
CA LEU A 55 -13.16 -10.37 14.23
C LEU A 55 -14.47 -9.60 14.02
N SER A 56 -14.91 -8.82 15.00
CA SER A 56 -16.11 -8.02 14.91
C SER A 56 -15.91 -6.66 15.55
N ILE A 57 -16.12 -5.59 14.81
CA ILE A 57 -16.05 -4.22 15.31
C ILE A 57 -17.04 -4.00 16.48
N GLU A 58 -18.23 -4.61 16.40
CA GLU A 58 -19.24 -4.48 17.45
C GLU A 58 -18.78 -5.14 18.76
N LYS A 59 -18.24 -6.36 18.70
CA LYS A 59 -17.68 -7.03 19.88
C LYS A 59 -16.49 -6.26 20.45
N TYR A 60 -15.55 -5.86 19.57
CA TYR A 60 -14.33 -5.15 19.98
C TYR A 60 -14.65 -3.83 20.69
N THR A 61 -15.62 -3.08 20.18
CA THR A 61 -16.02 -1.78 20.75
C THR A 61 -17.14 -1.88 21.79
N LYS A 62 -17.50 -3.09 22.20
CA LYS A 62 -18.58 -3.37 23.18
C LYS A 62 -19.89 -2.70 22.78
N GLY A 63 -20.27 -2.84 21.52
CA GLY A 63 -21.52 -2.33 20.96
C GLY A 63 -21.54 -0.86 20.59
N LYS A 64 -20.44 -0.11 20.78
CA LYS A 64 -20.36 1.32 20.46
C LYS A 64 -20.36 1.60 18.96
N ILE A 65 -19.78 0.70 18.18
CA ILE A 65 -19.70 0.81 16.71
C ILE A 65 -20.30 -0.46 16.11
N LYS A 66 -21.11 -0.29 15.07
CA LYS A 66 -21.76 -1.39 14.36
C LYS A 66 -21.50 -1.29 12.85
N PRO A 67 -21.48 -2.41 12.13
CA PRO A 67 -21.51 -2.40 10.67
C PRO A 67 -22.68 -1.58 10.13
N GLY A 68 -22.44 -0.84 9.05
CA GLY A 68 -23.39 0.12 8.47
C GLY A 68 -23.29 1.54 9.05
N MET A 69 -22.67 1.71 10.25
CA MET A 69 -22.49 3.03 10.85
C MET A 69 -21.60 3.90 9.96
N VAL A 70 -22.00 5.19 9.82
CA VAL A 70 -21.16 6.22 9.21
C VAL A 70 -20.41 6.94 10.30
N ILE A 71 -19.09 7.02 10.14
CA ILE A 71 -18.21 7.82 11.00
C ILE A 71 -17.91 9.12 10.26
N SER A 72 -18.10 10.24 10.96
CA SER A 72 -17.97 11.61 10.46
C SER A 72 -17.39 12.52 11.56
N LYS A 73 -17.36 13.83 11.30
CA LYS A 73 -16.95 14.84 12.29
C LYS A 73 -17.72 14.78 13.61
N ASP A 74 -18.93 14.23 13.62
CA ASP A 74 -19.81 14.23 14.80
C ASP A 74 -19.50 13.07 15.75
N ASN A 75 -18.84 12.01 15.27
CA ASN A 75 -18.61 10.79 16.05
C ASN A 75 -17.22 10.14 15.85
N TYR A 76 -16.27 10.80 15.16
CA TYR A 76 -14.92 10.26 14.89
C TYR A 76 -14.16 9.87 16.18
N GLN A 77 -14.50 10.46 17.33
CA GLN A 77 -13.90 10.10 18.62
C GLN A 77 -14.12 8.63 18.98
N LEU A 78 -15.15 7.97 18.44
CA LEU A 78 -15.40 6.56 18.67
C LEU A 78 -14.29 5.65 18.14
N ILE A 79 -13.53 6.11 17.11
CA ILE A 79 -12.48 5.34 16.44
C ILE A 79 -11.06 5.83 16.75
N LYS A 80 -10.88 6.80 17.65
CA LYS A 80 -9.58 7.46 17.91
C LYS A 80 -8.44 6.48 18.22
N ASP A 81 -8.73 5.36 18.89
CA ASP A 81 -7.73 4.38 19.33
C ASP A 81 -7.41 3.31 18.26
N ILE A 82 -8.22 3.27 17.19
CA ILE A 82 -8.15 2.26 16.13
C ILE A 82 -8.04 2.86 14.71
N ALA A 83 -7.79 4.14 14.60
CA ALA A 83 -7.64 4.83 13.31
C ALA A 83 -6.29 5.57 13.23
N PRO A 84 -5.70 5.74 12.03
CA PRO A 84 -4.58 6.64 11.80
C PRO A 84 -4.92 8.09 12.19
N GLU A 85 -3.91 8.85 12.65
CA GLU A 85 -4.10 10.26 13.01
C GLU A 85 -4.60 11.08 11.82
N GLY A 86 -4.05 10.83 10.62
CA GLY A 86 -4.44 11.52 9.40
C GLY A 86 -5.89 11.26 9.01
N LEU A 87 -6.40 10.04 9.20
CA LEU A 87 -7.82 9.74 8.98
C LEU A 87 -8.72 10.55 9.93
N LEU A 88 -8.32 10.67 11.20
CA LEU A 88 -9.10 11.48 12.18
C LEU A 88 -9.16 12.95 11.77
N VAL A 89 -8.07 13.50 11.23
CA VAL A 89 -8.05 14.89 10.71
C VAL A 89 -8.99 15.03 9.51
N GLU A 90 -8.97 14.10 8.56
CA GLU A 90 -9.88 14.14 7.41
C GLU A 90 -11.36 14.05 7.82
N LEU A 91 -11.69 13.21 8.80
CA LEU A 91 -13.04 13.12 9.34
C LEU A 91 -13.48 14.43 10.04
N GLN A 92 -12.58 15.10 10.77
CA GLN A 92 -12.89 16.41 11.38
C GLN A 92 -13.18 17.49 10.34
N ARG A 93 -12.61 17.36 9.14
CA ARG A 93 -12.79 18.29 8.01
C ARG A 93 -14.03 17.99 7.15
N GLY A 94 -14.85 17.03 7.56
CA GLY A 94 -16.09 16.68 6.87
C GLY A 94 -16.02 15.37 6.09
N GLY A 95 -14.87 14.71 6.03
CA GLY A 95 -14.76 13.35 5.48
C GLY A 95 -15.69 12.38 6.19
N GLN A 96 -16.04 11.30 5.49
CA GLN A 96 -16.91 10.25 6.03
C GLN A 96 -16.41 8.88 5.60
N ILE A 97 -16.52 7.91 6.51
CA ILE A 97 -16.30 6.50 6.21
C ILE A 97 -17.50 5.68 6.69
N ARG A 98 -17.77 4.57 6.01
CA ARG A 98 -18.76 3.60 6.44
C ARG A 98 -18.06 2.39 7.07
N ILE A 99 -18.57 1.90 8.17
CA ILE A 99 -18.03 0.69 8.80
C ILE A 99 -18.67 -0.55 8.15
N ALA A 100 -17.86 -1.54 7.79
CA ALA A 100 -18.27 -2.83 7.28
C ALA A 100 -17.95 -3.97 8.26
N GLU A 101 -18.50 -5.14 7.98
CA GLU A 101 -18.07 -6.39 8.61
C GLU A 101 -16.61 -6.71 8.25
N THR A 102 -15.91 -7.33 9.17
CA THR A 102 -14.51 -7.74 8.96
C THR A 102 -14.42 -8.85 7.92
N THR A 103 -13.67 -8.62 6.87
CA THR A 103 -13.36 -9.58 5.82
C THR A 103 -12.06 -10.31 6.15
N MET A 104 -12.09 -11.65 6.11
CA MET A 104 -10.94 -12.50 6.44
C MET A 104 -10.53 -13.36 5.25
N ARG A 105 -10.48 -12.74 4.06
CA ARG A 105 -10.19 -13.42 2.79
C ARG A 105 -8.91 -12.86 2.17
N PRO A 106 -7.74 -13.52 2.32
CA PRO A 106 -6.49 -13.05 1.73
C PRO A 106 -6.55 -12.92 0.21
N GLU A 107 -7.38 -13.75 -0.46
CA GLU A 107 -7.62 -13.69 -1.90
C GLU A 107 -8.23 -12.36 -2.37
N ALA A 108 -8.79 -11.57 -1.46
CA ALA A 108 -9.31 -10.25 -1.79
C ALA A 108 -8.23 -9.24 -2.23
N THR A 109 -6.96 -9.51 -1.93
CA THR A 109 -5.80 -8.72 -2.36
C THR A 109 -4.68 -9.57 -2.94
N GLN A 110 -4.74 -10.90 -2.75
CA GLN A 110 -3.71 -11.83 -3.18
C GLN A 110 -4.30 -12.85 -4.17
N PRO A 111 -4.04 -12.72 -5.48
CA PRO A 111 -4.49 -13.70 -6.47
C PRO A 111 -4.01 -15.11 -6.14
N LYS A 112 -4.74 -16.13 -6.59
CA LYS A 112 -4.43 -17.54 -6.29
C LYS A 112 -2.99 -17.92 -6.67
N PHE A 113 -2.50 -17.51 -7.84
CA PHE A 113 -1.13 -17.81 -8.25
C PHE A 113 -0.07 -17.25 -7.29
N TRP A 114 -0.38 -16.10 -6.65
CA TRP A 114 0.48 -15.47 -5.65
C TRP A 114 0.47 -16.27 -4.33
N LEU A 115 -0.72 -16.64 -3.85
CA LEU A 115 -0.86 -17.48 -2.65
C LEU A 115 -0.16 -18.85 -2.83
N ASP A 116 -0.32 -19.48 -3.99
CA ASP A 116 0.34 -20.75 -4.32
C ASP A 116 1.87 -20.58 -4.31
N ALA A 117 2.39 -19.48 -4.84
CA ALA A 117 3.82 -19.19 -4.81
C ALA A 117 4.32 -18.92 -3.38
N THR A 118 3.54 -18.21 -2.57
CA THR A 118 3.83 -17.95 -1.16
C THR A 118 3.94 -19.26 -0.37
N LEU A 119 3.00 -20.18 -0.58
CA LEU A 119 3.01 -21.50 0.06
C LEU A 119 4.22 -22.34 -0.38
N ARG A 120 4.50 -22.37 -1.68
CA ARG A 120 5.61 -23.13 -2.25
C ARG A 120 6.97 -22.63 -1.77
N ASN A 121 7.14 -21.30 -1.67
CA ASN A 121 8.40 -20.66 -1.32
C ASN A 121 8.50 -20.34 0.18
N ASN A 122 7.56 -20.81 0.99
CA ASN A 122 7.57 -20.56 2.44
C ASN A 122 8.88 -20.99 3.10
N GLY A 123 9.45 -20.10 3.91
CA GLY A 123 10.69 -20.36 4.64
C GLY A 123 11.95 -20.34 3.78
N GLN A 124 11.88 -19.94 2.49
CA GLN A 124 13.03 -19.81 1.60
C GLN A 124 13.61 -18.38 1.57
N ALA A 125 12.94 -17.39 2.13
CA ALA A 125 13.42 -16.02 2.24
C ALA A 125 14.40 -15.89 3.42
N VAL A 126 15.51 -15.18 3.20
CA VAL A 126 16.49 -14.81 4.22
C VAL A 126 16.89 -13.35 4.03
N LEU A 127 17.15 -12.66 5.14
CA LEU A 127 17.82 -11.36 5.13
C LEU A 127 19.31 -11.55 5.44
N ASP A 128 20.16 -10.89 4.68
CA ASP A 128 21.58 -10.82 5.02
C ASP A 128 21.83 -9.83 6.20
N LYS A 129 23.08 -9.69 6.59
CA LYS A 129 23.49 -8.79 7.69
C LYS A 129 23.13 -7.31 7.48
N ASN A 130 22.89 -6.90 6.24
CA ASN A 130 22.50 -5.53 5.87
C ASN A 130 21.00 -5.40 5.73
N GLY A 131 20.22 -6.49 5.88
CA GLY A 131 18.75 -6.50 5.70
C GLY A 131 18.31 -6.69 4.25
N GLN A 132 19.22 -7.02 3.31
CA GLN A 132 18.89 -7.33 1.93
C GLN A 132 18.22 -8.71 1.84
N LEU A 133 17.13 -8.79 1.09
CA LEU A 133 16.39 -10.02 0.85
C LEU A 133 17.10 -10.91 -0.17
N TRP A 134 17.21 -12.21 0.17
CA TRP A 134 17.73 -13.26 -0.71
C TRP A 134 16.91 -14.54 -0.62
N HIS A 135 16.94 -15.34 -1.66
CA HIS A 135 16.47 -16.72 -1.62
C HIS A 135 17.55 -17.62 -1.00
N LYS A 136 17.19 -18.61 -0.18
CA LYS A 136 18.15 -19.51 0.50
C LYS A 136 19.11 -20.26 -0.43
N SER A 137 18.70 -20.56 -1.66
CA SER A 137 19.57 -21.19 -2.66
C SER A 137 20.56 -20.23 -3.30
N GLY A 138 20.56 -18.96 -2.90
CA GLY A 138 21.30 -17.87 -3.52
C GLY A 138 20.47 -17.14 -4.59
N GLY A 139 20.80 -15.87 -4.84
CA GLY A 139 20.10 -15.02 -5.81
C GLY A 139 18.86 -14.32 -5.28
N PRO A 140 18.19 -13.56 -6.15
CA PRO A 140 17.01 -12.80 -5.80
C PRO A 140 15.80 -13.66 -5.42
N TRP A 141 14.81 -13.03 -4.78
CA TRP A 141 13.53 -13.67 -4.45
C TRP A 141 12.76 -14.11 -5.70
N ILE A 142 12.15 -15.28 -5.65
CA ILE A 142 11.55 -15.96 -6.81
C ILE A 142 10.01 -15.87 -6.87
N GLY A 143 9.39 -15.02 -6.04
CA GLY A 143 7.95 -14.71 -6.08
C GLY A 143 7.12 -15.26 -4.94
N GLY A 144 5.96 -14.67 -4.79
CA GLY A 144 5.10 -14.79 -3.60
C GLY A 144 5.59 -13.92 -2.45
N THR A 145 4.88 -13.94 -1.33
CA THR A 145 5.23 -13.16 -0.13
C THR A 145 6.46 -13.76 0.56
N PRO A 146 7.57 -13.00 0.73
CA PRO A 146 8.80 -13.52 1.31
C PRO A 146 8.65 -14.01 2.76
N PHE A 147 7.99 -13.22 3.60
CA PHE A 147 7.81 -13.47 5.04
C PHE A 147 6.31 -13.42 5.41
N PRO A 148 5.53 -14.48 5.15
CA PRO A 148 4.07 -14.46 5.37
C PRO A 148 3.66 -14.11 6.80
N GLU A 149 4.51 -14.39 7.76
CA GLU A 149 4.38 -13.99 9.17
C GLU A 149 5.58 -13.13 9.58
N PRO A 150 5.65 -11.84 9.17
CA PRO A 150 6.81 -11.01 9.38
C PRO A 150 7.04 -10.76 10.88
N LYS A 151 8.28 -10.94 11.31
CA LYS A 151 8.72 -10.76 12.70
C LYS A 151 9.32 -9.39 12.94
N THR A 152 9.88 -8.80 11.90
CA THR A 152 10.53 -7.49 11.94
C THR A 152 9.86 -6.51 10.97
N ALA A 153 10.12 -5.23 11.20
CA ALA A 153 9.65 -4.18 10.30
C ALA A 153 10.22 -4.35 8.88
N VAL A 154 11.50 -4.68 8.77
CA VAL A 154 12.18 -4.87 7.48
C VAL A 154 11.57 -6.02 6.69
N GLU A 155 11.24 -7.13 7.34
CA GLU A 155 10.52 -8.25 6.69
C GLU A 155 9.16 -7.81 6.13
N ALA A 156 8.40 -7.01 6.88
CA ALA A 156 7.11 -6.50 6.43
C ALA A 156 7.25 -5.52 5.25
N ILE A 157 8.28 -4.68 5.23
CA ILE A 157 8.54 -3.75 4.11
C ILE A 157 9.02 -4.51 2.87
N TRP A 158 9.83 -5.57 3.02
CA TRP A 158 10.16 -6.46 1.89
C TRP A 158 8.91 -7.17 1.35
N ASN A 159 8.00 -7.63 2.20
CA ASN A 159 6.71 -8.17 1.74
C ASN A 159 5.95 -7.14 0.92
N TYR A 160 5.90 -5.88 1.36
CA TYR A 160 5.24 -4.82 0.62
C TYR A 160 5.93 -4.52 -0.71
N THR A 161 7.26 -4.57 -0.75
CA THR A 161 8.05 -4.43 -1.99
C THR A 161 7.69 -5.50 -3.01
N PHE A 162 7.43 -6.73 -2.55
CA PHE A 162 6.92 -7.85 -3.35
C PHE A 162 5.42 -8.05 -3.16
N SER A 163 4.64 -6.98 -3.03
CA SER A 163 3.20 -7.13 -2.82
C SER A 163 2.50 -7.72 -4.06
N PRO A 164 1.35 -8.39 -3.88
CA PRO A 164 0.65 -9.07 -4.97
C PRO A 164 0.19 -8.14 -6.11
N ARG A 165 0.10 -6.83 -5.86
CA ARG A 165 -0.19 -5.83 -6.90
C ARG A 165 0.95 -5.67 -7.93
N ARG A 166 2.12 -6.21 -7.65
CA ARG A 166 3.23 -6.22 -8.60
C ARG A 166 3.12 -7.45 -9.49
N TYR A 167 2.08 -7.44 -10.32
CA TYR A 167 1.93 -8.41 -11.39
C TYR A 167 3.19 -8.47 -12.25
N ASP A 168 3.40 -9.55 -12.98
CA ASP A 168 4.57 -9.66 -13.86
C ASP A 168 4.64 -8.53 -14.88
N ASN A 169 3.46 -8.04 -15.30
CA ASN A 169 3.31 -6.75 -15.95
C ASN A 169 1.90 -6.19 -15.69
N LEU A 170 1.77 -4.89 -15.83
CA LEU A 170 0.55 -4.14 -15.54
C LEU A 170 0.45 -2.93 -16.46
N ILE A 171 -0.75 -2.69 -17.00
CA ILE A 171 -1.15 -1.38 -17.53
C ILE A 171 -2.47 -0.98 -16.87
N THR A 172 -2.52 0.25 -16.36
CA THR A 172 -3.73 0.80 -15.75
C THR A 172 -3.92 2.27 -16.13
N ALA A 173 -5.17 2.69 -16.22
CA ALA A 173 -5.54 4.07 -16.48
C ALA A 173 -6.07 4.72 -15.21
N SER A 174 -5.72 5.98 -15.00
CA SER A 174 -6.08 6.74 -13.81
C SER A 174 -6.48 8.17 -14.13
N LYS A 175 -7.29 8.75 -13.24
CA LYS A 175 -7.64 10.18 -13.23
C LYS A 175 -7.22 10.79 -11.90
N PRO A 176 -6.04 11.41 -11.82
CA PRO A 176 -5.68 12.30 -10.72
C PRO A 176 -6.58 13.55 -10.73
N THR A 177 -7.19 13.84 -9.58
CA THR A 177 -8.03 15.03 -9.35
C THR A 177 -7.47 15.77 -8.13
N HIS A 178 -7.19 17.05 -8.29
CA HIS A 178 -6.58 17.88 -7.25
C HIS A 178 -7.62 18.86 -6.72
N ILE A 179 -7.83 18.85 -5.40
CA ILE A 179 -8.93 19.57 -4.74
C ILE A 179 -8.35 20.47 -3.64
N ASP A 180 -8.69 21.75 -3.69
CA ASP A 180 -8.23 22.74 -2.71
C ASP A 180 -9.04 22.74 -1.41
N SER A 181 -8.66 23.63 -0.48
CA SER A 181 -9.31 23.79 0.83
C SER A 181 -10.80 24.15 0.74
N ASN A 182 -11.25 24.74 -0.36
CA ASN A 182 -12.64 25.09 -0.59
C ASN A 182 -13.47 23.98 -1.24
N GLY A 183 -12.84 22.82 -1.51
CA GLY A 183 -13.47 21.74 -2.25
C GLY A 183 -13.50 21.94 -3.77
N THR A 184 -12.77 22.96 -4.28
CA THR A 184 -12.71 23.24 -5.71
C THR A 184 -11.73 22.30 -6.40
N VAL A 185 -12.15 21.70 -7.51
CA VAL A 185 -11.25 20.94 -8.38
C VAL A 185 -10.39 21.95 -9.16
N VAL A 186 -9.11 22.05 -8.77
CA VAL A 186 -8.15 22.97 -9.39
C VAL A 186 -7.48 22.37 -10.62
N ARG A 187 -7.41 21.03 -10.68
CA ARG A 187 -6.83 20.30 -11.81
C ARG A 187 -7.36 18.88 -11.87
N GLU A 188 -7.56 18.38 -13.08
CA GLU A 188 -7.82 16.98 -13.37
C GLU A 188 -6.92 16.52 -14.52
N ASP A 189 -6.24 15.40 -14.34
CA ASP A 189 -5.40 14.79 -15.36
C ASP A 189 -5.94 13.40 -15.72
N GLU A 190 -5.56 12.86 -16.89
CA GLU A 190 -5.65 11.44 -17.22
C GLU A 190 -4.25 10.91 -17.46
N ALA A 191 -3.95 9.74 -16.93
CA ALA A 191 -2.64 9.14 -17.06
C ALA A 191 -2.70 7.63 -17.21
N LEU A 192 -1.71 7.08 -17.93
CA LEU A 192 -1.43 5.65 -18.00
C LEU A 192 -0.24 5.33 -17.12
N PHE A 193 -0.37 4.28 -16.33
CA PHE A 193 0.73 3.68 -15.61
C PHE A 193 0.99 2.28 -16.15
N MET A 194 2.25 1.99 -16.45
CA MET A 194 2.72 0.68 -16.90
C MET A 194 3.85 0.22 -15.99
N GLN A 195 3.88 -1.07 -15.71
CA GLN A 195 4.96 -1.70 -14.95
C GLN A 195 5.30 -3.06 -15.54
N ILE A 196 6.59 -3.38 -15.55
CA ILE A 196 7.12 -4.71 -15.88
C ILE A 196 7.99 -5.14 -14.71
N GLN A 197 7.61 -6.25 -14.07
CA GLN A 197 8.39 -6.91 -13.04
C GLN A 197 9.50 -7.73 -13.71
N THR A 198 10.72 -7.67 -13.18
CA THR A 198 11.88 -8.37 -13.73
C THR A 198 12.37 -9.49 -12.84
N VAL A 199 12.07 -9.41 -11.54
CA VAL A 199 12.41 -10.41 -10.50
C VAL A 199 11.15 -10.81 -9.75
N GLY A 200 11.00 -12.09 -9.44
CA GLY A 200 9.84 -12.64 -8.73
C GLY A 200 8.63 -12.88 -9.62
N ARG A 201 8.81 -13.02 -10.92
CA ARG A 201 7.76 -13.29 -11.91
C ARG A 201 7.14 -14.67 -11.72
N LEU A 202 5.83 -14.78 -11.92
CA LEU A 202 5.07 -15.99 -11.63
C LEU A 202 4.23 -16.51 -12.79
N VAL A 203 3.82 -15.66 -13.74
CA VAL A 203 2.84 -15.98 -14.79
C VAL A 203 3.46 -15.87 -16.19
N VAL A 204 4.13 -14.76 -16.49
CA VAL A 204 4.65 -14.46 -17.84
C VAL A 204 6.15 -14.79 -17.93
N ASP A 205 6.55 -15.50 -19.00
CA ASP A 205 7.96 -15.80 -19.24
C ASP A 205 8.75 -14.53 -19.68
N PRO A 206 10.07 -14.49 -19.38
CA PRO A 206 10.85 -15.45 -18.61
C PRO A 206 10.58 -15.33 -17.11
N LYS A 207 10.46 -16.46 -16.42
CA LYS A 207 10.21 -16.54 -14.96
C LYS A 207 11.13 -17.55 -14.29
N PRO A 208 11.48 -17.41 -13.01
CA PRO A 208 11.03 -16.34 -12.09
C PRO A 208 11.80 -15.03 -12.21
N ILE A 209 12.85 -14.97 -13.02
CA ILE A 209 13.74 -13.81 -13.20
C ILE A 209 13.98 -13.61 -14.70
N ASP A 210 13.86 -12.37 -15.17
CA ASP A 210 14.28 -12.01 -16.51
C ASP A 210 15.82 -11.90 -16.56
N PRO A 211 16.52 -12.78 -17.29
CA PRO A 211 17.98 -12.80 -17.29
C PRO A 211 18.61 -11.52 -17.87
N LYS A 212 17.88 -10.80 -18.70
CA LYS A 212 18.31 -9.53 -19.29
C LYS A 212 18.36 -8.40 -18.25
N TYR A 213 17.51 -8.47 -17.22
CA TYR A 213 17.30 -7.43 -16.23
C TYR A 213 17.46 -7.96 -14.78
N LYS A 214 18.31 -8.95 -14.56
CA LYS A 214 18.47 -9.68 -13.29
C LYS A 214 18.82 -8.83 -12.08
N ASP A 215 19.39 -7.65 -12.27
CA ASP A 215 19.76 -6.71 -11.21
C ASP A 215 18.68 -5.65 -10.94
N GLU A 216 17.61 -5.66 -11.74
CA GLU A 216 16.48 -4.77 -11.62
C GLU A 216 15.32 -5.50 -10.92
N LEU A 217 14.52 -4.77 -10.16
CA LEU A 217 13.30 -5.28 -9.55
C LEU A 217 12.11 -5.13 -10.47
N HIS A 218 11.94 -3.91 -11.00
CA HIS A 218 10.89 -3.60 -11.98
C HIS A 218 11.19 -2.30 -12.72
N ARG A 219 10.49 -2.08 -13.82
CA ARG A 219 10.47 -0.84 -14.59
C ARG A 219 9.06 -0.27 -14.62
N ASN A 220 8.97 1.05 -14.50
CA ASN A 220 7.70 1.77 -14.53
C ASN A 220 7.73 2.85 -15.60
N LEU A 221 6.55 3.10 -16.17
CA LEU A 221 6.29 4.26 -17.02
C LEU A 221 4.95 4.87 -16.61
N LEU A 222 4.96 6.16 -16.26
CA LEU A 222 3.78 7.00 -16.12
C LEU A 222 3.72 7.94 -17.32
N SER A 223 2.59 8.02 -18.02
CA SER A 223 2.41 8.91 -19.15
C SER A 223 1.08 9.67 -19.03
N VAL A 224 1.14 10.99 -19.09
CA VAL A 224 -0.04 11.87 -19.05
C VAL A 224 -0.69 11.87 -20.44
N THR A 225 -2.00 11.61 -20.49
CA THR A 225 -2.80 11.57 -21.72
C THR A 225 -3.77 12.73 -21.85
N LYS A 226 -4.08 13.42 -20.77
CA LYS A 226 -4.87 14.67 -20.71
C LYS A 226 -4.46 15.49 -19.49
N PRO A 227 -4.67 16.81 -19.53
CA PRO A 227 -5.12 17.64 -20.66
C PRO A 227 -4.00 17.89 -21.68
N PHE A 228 -4.33 18.64 -22.73
CA PHE A 228 -3.43 18.88 -23.87
C PHE A 228 -2.11 19.56 -23.48
N ASP A 229 -2.12 20.44 -22.49
CA ASP A 229 -0.93 21.19 -22.04
C ASP A 229 0.16 20.29 -21.43
N SER A 230 -0.23 19.15 -20.89
CA SER A 230 0.67 18.13 -20.31
C SER A 230 0.70 16.81 -21.10
N TYR A 231 -0.01 16.75 -22.24
CA TYR A 231 -0.08 15.53 -23.05
C TYR A 231 1.32 15.04 -23.46
N GLY A 232 1.57 13.76 -23.21
CA GLY A 232 2.85 13.11 -23.53
C GLY A 232 3.97 13.35 -22.51
N LEU A 233 3.72 14.11 -21.42
CA LEU A 233 4.64 14.13 -20.29
C LEU A 233 4.78 12.69 -19.77
N ALA A 234 6.02 12.21 -19.66
CA ALA A 234 6.25 10.83 -19.24
C ALA A 234 7.41 10.71 -18.25
N VAL A 235 7.22 9.86 -17.25
CA VAL A 235 8.23 9.53 -16.23
C VAL A 235 8.52 8.04 -16.32
N ALA A 236 9.76 7.69 -16.66
CA ALA A 236 10.24 6.31 -16.67
C ALA A 236 11.18 6.06 -15.50
N SER A 237 11.02 4.95 -14.81
CA SER A 237 11.89 4.59 -13.69
C SER A 237 12.35 3.14 -13.79
N THR A 238 13.64 2.92 -13.53
CA THR A 238 14.25 1.61 -13.31
C THR A 238 14.52 1.46 -11.83
N VAL A 239 13.84 0.52 -11.19
CA VAL A 239 14.00 0.18 -9.77
C VAL A 239 14.86 -1.07 -9.66
N TYR A 240 15.85 -1.03 -8.77
CA TYR A 240 16.83 -2.11 -8.63
C TYR A 240 16.43 -3.10 -7.53
N TYR A 241 16.92 -4.34 -7.65
CA TYR A 241 16.75 -5.36 -6.62
C TYR A 241 17.55 -5.03 -5.34
N ASP A 242 18.68 -4.36 -5.49
CA ASP A 242 19.46 -3.84 -4.37
C ASP A 242 18.66 -2.79 -3.60
N GLY A 243 18.23 -3.15 -2.38
CA GLY A 243 17.42 -2.30 -1.52
C GLY A 243 18.11 -1.02 -1.03
N SER A 244 19.40 -0.84 -1.29
CA SER A 244 20.16 0.38 -0.99
C SER A 244 20.29 1.32 -2.19
N LYS A 245 20.02 0.82 -3.41
CA LYS A 245 20.24 1.58 -4.65
C LYS A 245 18.99 2.33 -5.07
N LEU A 246 19.12 3.66 -5.18
CA LEU A 246 18.03 4.52 -5.65
C LEU A 246 17.68 4.24 -7.11
N PRO A 247 16.38 4.37 -7.47
CA PRO A 247 15.93 4.22 -8.83
C PRO A 247 16.53 5.25 -9.77
N ASP A 248 16.81 4.82 -10.97
CA ASP A 248 17.04 5.71 -12.10
C ASP A 248 15.71 6.23 -12.61
N THR A 249 15.53 7.53 -12.67
CA THR A 249 14.29 8.17 -13.11
C THR A 249 14.59 9.17 -14.23
N ASP A 250 13.87 9.02 -15.33
CA ASP A 250 13.95 9.90 -16.50
C ASP A 250 12.61 10.57 -16.75
N LEU A 251 12.62 11.87 -16.96
CA LEU A 251 11.47 12.69 -17.29
C LEU A 251 11.56 13.15 -18.77
N TYR A 252 10.58 12.74 -19.59
CA TYR A 252 10.39 13.28 -20.92
C TYR A 252 9.42 14.46 -20.87
N VAL A 253 9.86 15.61 -21.41
CA VAL A 253 9.07 16.84 -21.49
C VAL A 253 8.75 17.14 -22.96
N PRO A 254 7.51 16.97 -23.42
CA PRO A 254 7.12 17.11 -24.83
C PRO A 254 7.43 18.47 -25.44
N SER A 255 7.17 19.55 -24.69
CA SER A 255 7.44 20.92 -25.16
C SER A 255 8.92 21.18 -25.46
N LEU A 256 9.82 20.49 -24.75
CA LEU A 256 11.26 20.55 -24.96
C LEU A 256 11.78 19.45 -25.90
N ARG A 257 10.96 18.44 -26.20
CA ARG A 257 11.35 17.23 -26.95
C ARG A 257 12.61 16.57 -26.39
N ARG A 258 12.78 16.60 -25.06
CA ARG A 258 13.98 16.11 -24.37
C ARG A 258 13.62 15.25 -23.18
N THR A 259 14.43 14.22 -23.01
CA THR A 259 14.49 13.44 -21.77
C THR A 259 15.60 14.00 -20.90
N ARG A 260 15.36 14.10 -19.62
CA ARG A 260 16.35 14.48 -18.62
C ARG A 260 16.29 13.56 -17.42
N ARG A 261 17.45 13.27 -16.85
CA ARG A 261 17.56 12.53 -15.60
C ARG A 261 17.01 13.40 -14.45
N VAL A 262 16.16 12.81 -13.62
CA VAL A 262 15.67 13.42 -12.38
C VAL A 262 16.66 13.12 -11.26
N PRO A 263 17.25 14.15 -10.63
CA PRO A 263 18.15 13.94 -9.49
C PRO A 263 17.45 13.23 -8.33
N SER A 264 18.16 12.38 -7.63
CA SER A 264 17.63 11.67 -6.46
C SER A 264 17.15 12.59 -5.33
N THR A 265 17.69 13.80 -5.22
CA THR A 265 17.27 14.83 -4.27
C THR A 265 15.86 15.35 -4.53
N GLN A 266 15.35 15.26 -5.77
CA GLN A 266 13.99 15.68 -6.14
C GLN A 266 12.89 14.66 -5.75
N ARG A 267 13.24 13.55 -5.08
CA ARG A 267 12.26 12.57 -4.61
C ARG A 267 11.30 13.12 -3.55
N PHE A 268 11.72 14.18 -2.85
CA PHE A 268 10.92 14.87 -1.84
C PHE A 268 10.35 16.21 -2.35
N GLU A 269 10.08 16.28 -3.63
CA GLU A 269 9.38 17.38 -4.27
C GLU A 269 8.07 16.90 -4.89
N PRO A 270 7.05 17.78 -5.04
CA PRO A 270 5.79 17.41 -5.70
C PRO A 270 6.06 16.90 -7.13
N ALA A 271 5.45 15.78 -7.49
CA ALA A 271 5.60 15.18 -8.82
C ALA A 271 5.08 16.12 -9.94
N THR A 272 4.08 16.95 -9.63
CA THR A 272 3.61 18.06 -10.44
C THR A 272 3.22 19.23 -9.53
N PRO A 273 3.11 20.49 -10.03
CA PRO A 273 2.81 21.66 -9.20
C PRO A 273 1.53 21.55 -8.36
N TYR A 274 0.56 20.75 -8.81
CA TYR A 274 -0.72 20.54 -8.12
C TYR A 274 -0.73 19.28 -7.26
N ASN A 275 0.30 18.45 -7.31
CA ASN A 275 0.28 17.15 -6.64
C ASN A 275 0.70 17.27 -5.17
N VAL A 276 0.02 16.56 -4.29
CA VAL A 276 0.44 16.36 -2.90
C VAL A 276 1.54 15.29 -2.83
N ALA A 277 1.46 14.29 -3.71
CA ALA A 277 2.38 13.17 -3.71
C ALA A 277 3.78 13.58 -4.17
N TYR A 278 4.77 13.16 -3.43
CA TYR A 278 6.15 13.12 -3.84
C TYR A 278 6.48 11.79 -4.51
N THR A 279 7.60 11.69 -5.20
CA THR A 279 8.01 10.42 -5.80
C THR A 279 8.14 9.31 -4.74
N THR A 280 8.61 9.65 -3.55
CA THR A 280 8.71 8.72 -2.40
C THR A 280 7.36 8.23 -1.86
N ASP A 281 6.25 8.94 -2.17
CA ASP A 281 4.91 8.62 -1.67
C ASP A 281 4.14 7.67 -2.60
N PHE A 282 4.59 7.54 -3.85
CA PHE A 282 4.01 6.56 -4.74
C PHE A 282 4.15 5.16 -4.11
N ASP A 283 3.12 4.35 -4.29
CA ASP A 283 3.05 3.04 -3.62
C ASP A 283 3.15 3.13 -2.09
N ILE A 284 2.77 4.28 -1.48
CA ILE A 284 3.00 4.61 -0.07
C ILE A 284 4.50 4.65 0.28
N GLN A 285 5.30 3.72 -0.25
CA GLN A 285 6.74 3.62 -0.07
C GLN A 285 7.42 3.19 -1.37
N ALA A 286 7.79 4.16 -2.20
CA ALA A 286 8.46 3.92 -3.47
C ALA A 286 10.00 3.91 -3.36
N ASP A 287 10.55 4.29 -2.21
CA ASP A 287 11.98 4.25 -1.99
C ASP A 287 12.46 2.83 -1.65
N PRO A 288 13.70 2.49 -2.02
CA PRO A 288 14.28 1.19 -1.69
C PRO A 288 14.31 0.94 -0.18
N VAL A 289 14.09 -0.30 0.22
CA VAL A 289 13.88 -0.71 1.63
C VAL A 289 14.99 -0.22 2.56
N LEU A 290 16.26 -0.34 2.13
CA LEU A 290 17.44 -0.07 2.95
C LEU A 290 17.88 1.40 2.95
N THR A 291 17.15 2.27 2.25
CA THR A 291 17.37 3.72 2.31
C THR A 291 16.61 4.39 3.47
N TRP A 292 15.91 3.58 4.25
CA TRP A 292 15.17 3.99 5.43
C TRP A 292 15.52 3.10 6.62
N SER A 293 15.47 3.61 7.85
CA SER A 293 15.44 2.81 9.07
C SER A 293 14.00 2.48 9.44
N TRP A 294 13.70 1.21 9.69
CA TRP A 294 12.36 0.71 9.98
C TRP A 294 12.28 0.15 11.38
N THR A 295 11.25 0.55 12.14
CA THR A 295 10.99 0.09 13.50
C THR A 295 9.54 -0.35 13.63
N LEU A 296 9.30 -1.54 14.16
CA LEU A 296 7.95 -1.97 14.53
C LEU A 296 7.55 -1.29 15.84
N ALA A 297 6.72 -0.24 15.73
CA ALA A 297 6.30 0.54 16.88
C ALA A 297 5.20 -0.17 17.68
N GLU A 298 4.22 -0.76 16.99
CA GLU A 298 3.08 -1.40 17.65
C GLU A 298 2.46 -2.47 16.73
N ARG A 299 1.72 -3.39 17.33
CA ARG A 299 0.90 -4.40 16.67
C ARG A 299 -0.45 -4.46 17.39
N LYS A 300 -1.54 -4.09 16.70
CA LYS A 300 -2.87 -3.99 17.29
C LYS A 300 -3.99 -4.06 16.26
N PRO A 301 -5.25 -4.28 16.68
CA PRO A 301 -6.40 -4.08 15.81
C PRO A 301 -6.52 -2.61 15.38
N MET A 302 -6.79 -2.39 14.09
CA MET A 302 -6.97 -1.06 13.49
C MET A 302 -8.05 -1.08 12.41
N LEU A 303 -8.62 0.06 12.10
CA LEU A 303 -9.44 0.24 10.91
C LEU A 303 -8.56 0.31 9.67
N GLY A 304 -8.95 -0.44 8.65
CA GLY A 304 -8.37 -0.36 7.32
C GLY A 304 -9.46 -0.31 6.25
N PRO A 305 -9.18 0.21 5.06
CA PRO A 305 -10.15 0.18 3.96
C PRO A 305 -10.53 -1.25 3.64
N SER A 306 -11.83 -1.49 3.45
CA SER A 306 -12.35 -2.79 3.09
C SER A 306 -12.02 -3.12 1.64
N PRO A 307 -11.63 -4.36 1.30
CA PRO A 307 -11.42 -4.76 -0.09
C PRO A 307 -12.72 -4.83 -0.92
N SER A 308 -13.88 -4.58 -0.31
CA SER A 308 -15.16 -4.43 -1.02
C SER A 308 -15.32 -3.08 -1.73
N ASN A 309 -14.40 -2.14 -1.54
CA ASN A 309 -14.40 -0.86 -2.24
C ASN A 309 -14.00 -1.06 -3.72
N LEU A 310 -14.94 -0.91 -4.62
CA LEU A 310 -14.68 -1.06 -6.07
C LEU A 310 -14.36 0.28 -6.76
N GLY A 311 -14.85 1.38 -6.22
CA GLY A 311 -14.63 2.73 -6.75
C GLY A 311 -15.02 2.83 -8.24
N ALA A 312 -14.20 3.55 -9.01
CA ALA A 312 -14.40 3.75 -10.44
C ALA A 312 -14.30 2.48 -11.30
N ARG A 313 -13.80 1.39 -10.74
CA ARG A 313 -13.70 0.10 -11.42
C ARG A 313 -15.02 -0.68 -11.39
N ALA A 314 -15.96 -0.33 -10.53
CA ALA A 314 -17.27 -0.96 -10.47
C ALA A 314 -18.04 -0.75 -11.77
N LYS A 315 -18.73 -1.80 -12.24
CA LYS A 315 -19.55 -1.71 -13.46
C LYS A 315 -20.65 -0.66 -13.27
N GLY A 316 -20.69 0.33 -14.16
CA GLY A 316 -21.67 1.40 -14.10
C GLY A 316 -21.40 2.48 -13.06
N ALA A 317 -20.26 2.43 -12.36
CA ALA A 317 -19.88 3.46 -11.40
C ALA A 317 -19.79 4.82 -12.07
N LYS A 318 -20.35 5.81 -11.40
CA LYS A 318 -20.22 7.22 -11.77
C LYS A 318 -19.22 7.87 -10.82
N ARG A 319 -18.63 8.99 -11.27
CA ARG A 319 -17.64 9.71 -10.47
C ARG A 319 -18.17 10.08 -9.08
N GLU A 320 -19.39 10.52 -9.00
CA GLU A 320 -20.09 10.90 -7.78
C GLU A 320 -20.31 9.74 -6.79
N ASP A 321 -20.16 8.49 -7.23
CA ASP A 321 -20.29 7.33 -6.34
C ASP A 321 -19.06 7.14 -5.44
N PHE A 322 -17.88 7.70 -5.81
CA PHE A 322 -16.62 7.52 -5.11
C PHE A 322 -15.79 8.82 -4.94
N VAL A 323 -16.10 9.87 -5.70
CA VAL A 323 -15.57 11.21 -5.52
C VAL A 323 -16.74 12.12 -5.21
N PHE A 324 -16.64 12.89 -4.14
CA PHE A 324 -17.70 13.82 -3.77
C PHE A 324 -17.48 15.15 -4.46
N PRO A 325 -18.38 15.56 -5.38
CA PRO A 325 -18.33 16.89 -5.96
C PRO A 325 -18.78 17.97 -4.98
N ASP A 326 -19.55 17.57 -3.95
CA ASP A 326 -20.16 18.54 -3.02
C ASP A 326 -19.22 18.87 -1.87
N PHE A 327 -18.93 20.17 -1.74
CA PHE A 327 -18.25 20.71 -0.57
C PHE A 327 -19.07 20.45 0.71
N PRO A 328 -18.44 20.03 1.84
CA PRO A 328 -16.99 19.98 2.09
C PRO A 328 -16.32 18.64 1.77
N ASP A 329 -16.94 17.74 1.06
CA ASP A 329 -16.49 16.37 0.86
C ASP A 329 -15.30 16.27 -0.11
N LYS A 330 -14.10 16.54 0.39
CA LYS A 330 -12.83 16.36 -0.32
C LYS A 330 -12.27 14.94 -0.19
N PHE A 331 -12.89 14.12 0.64
CA PHE A 331 -12.45 12.78 0.97
C PHE A 331 -13.42 11.77 0.40
N PRO A 332 -12.99 10.83 -0.46
CA PRO A 332 -13.88 9.85 -1.09
C PRO A 332 -14.58 8.98 -0.05
N ARG A 333 -15.85 8.68 -0.32
CA ARG A 333 -16.62 7.71 0.49
C ARG A 333 -15.94 6.36 0.41
N SER A 334 -15.44 5.90 1.50
CA SER A 334 -14.80 4.60 1.57
C SER A 334 -15.39 3.80 2.72
N THR A 335 -15.40 2.50 2.50
CA THR A 335 -15.82 1.54 3.50
C THR A 335 -14.59 1.04 4.23
N PHE A 336 -14.65 1.03 5.56
CA PHE A 336 -13.58 0.57 6.43
C PHE A 336 -14.06 -0.61 7.27
N GLU A 337 -13.16 -1.51 7.60
CA GLU A 337 -13.43 -2.64 8.47
C GLU A 337 -12.38 -2.75 9.57
N LEU A 338 -12.72 -3.42 10.68
CA LEU A 338 -11.73 -3.73 11.71
C LEU A 338 -10.78 -4.81 11.17
N ARG A 339 -9.49 -4.50 11.14
CA ARG A 339 -8.43 -5.47 10.87
C ARG A 339 -8.00 -6.04 12.23
N PRO A 340 -8.03 -7.36 12.44
CA PRO A 340 -7.73 -7.97 13.73
C PRO A 340 -6.28 -7.76 14.16
N GLU A 341 -5.41 -7.49 13.19
CA GLU A 341 -4.00 -7.22 13.41
C GLU A 341 -3.48 -6.27 12.33
N MET A 342 -2.83 -5.21 12.75
CA MET A 342 -2.11 -4.26 11.92
C MET A 342 -0.74 -4.02 12.52
N LEU A 343 0.31 -4.04 11.70
CA LEU A 343 1.66 -3.65 12.11
C LEU A 343 1.85 -2.16 11.85
N LEU A 344 2.09 -1.40 12.90
CA LEU A 344 2.42 0.01 12.84
C LEU A 344 3.95 0.12 12.73
N ILE A 345 4.43 0.52 11.56
CA ILE A 345 5.87 0.52 11.26
C ILE A 345 6.31 1.96 11.03
N ASP A 346 7.22 2.44 11.85
CA ASP A 346 7.83 3.76 11.72
C ASP A 346 9.08 3.68 10.85
N GLY A 347 9.14 4.54 9.83
CA GLY A 347 10.27 4.70 8.94
C GLY A 347 10.88 6.09 9.05
N VAL A 348 12.21 6.15 9.08
CA VAL A 348 13.01 7.38 9.04
C VAL A 348 13.89 7.34 7.80
N PRO A 349 13.81 8.32 6.88
CA PRO A 349 14.61 8.33 5.66
C PRO A 349 16.08 8.70 5.93
N HIS A 350 17.01 8.05 5.22
CA HIS A 350 18.44 8.40 5.19
C HIS A 350 18.84 9.08 3.88
N LEU A 351 17.88 9.64 3.17
CA LEU A 351 18.06 10.20 1.84
C LEU A 351 18.38 11.69 1.90
N PRO A 352 19.31 12.19 1.06
CA PRO A 352 19.56 13.61 0.93
C PRO A 352 18.30 14.37 0.51
N GLY A 353 18.04 15.52 1.13
CA GLY A 353 16.90 16.36 0.83
C GLY A 353 15.57 15.85 1.42
N ALA A 354 15.61 14.81 2.25
CA ALA A 354 14.41 14.33 2.94
C ALA A 354 13.83 15.45 3.82
N ASN A 355 12.55 15.75 3.60
CA ASN A 355 11.78 16.73 4.36
C ASN A 355 10.74 16.09 5.28
N TYR A 356 10.79 14.77 5.41
CA TYR A 356 10.05 13.99 6.39
C TYR A 356 10.92 13.69 7.61
N SER A 357 10.41 13.92 8.82
CA SER A 357 11.07 13.41 10.03
C SER A 357 10.73 11.93 10.26
N LYS A 358 9.51 11.53 9.86
CA LYS A 358 9.01 10.16 10.05
C LYS A 358 7.85 9.89 9.09
N LYS A 359 7.73 8.63 8.67
CA LYS A 359 6.53 8.06 8.03
C LYS A 359 6.10 6.85 8.86
N ARG A 360 4.83 6.76 9.24
CA ARG A 360 4.23 5.55 9.82
C ARG A 360 3.40 4.87 8.76
N VAL A 361 3.75 3.64 8.41
CA VAL A 361 2.96 2.81 7.52
C VAL A 361 2.16 1.79 8.34
N TYR A 362 0.95 1.51 7.87
CA TYR A 362 0.02 0.57 8.49
C TYR A 362 -0.03 -0.68 7.60
N TYR A 363 0.76 -1.70 7.98
CA TYR A 363 0.90 -2.94 7.22
C TYR A 363 -0.11 -3.98 7.71
N ASP A 364 -0.89 -4.53 6.79
CA ASP A 364 -1.85 -5.60 7.05
C ASP A 364 -1.22 -6.97 6.75
N PRO A 365 -0.98 -7.82 7.77
CA PRO A 365 -0.34 -9.11 7.57
C PRO A 365 -1.26 -10.16 6.93
N ILE A 366 -2.58 -9.94 6.90
CA ILE A 366 -3.53 -10.82 6.24
C ILE A 366 -3.55 -10.56 4.75
N TYR A 367 -3.62 -9.30 4.38
CA TYR A 367 -3.67 -8.87 2.99
C TYR A 367 -2.29 -8.63 2.36
N GLN A 368 -1.23 -8.66 3.18
CA GLN A 368 0.18 -8.48 2.77
C GLN A 368 0.43 -7.16 2.03
N ILE A 369 -0.27 -6.12 2.44
CA ILE A 369 -0.21 -4.78 1.84
C ILE A 369 -0.13 -3.68 2.90
N VAL A 370 0.34 -2.51 2.48
CA VAL A 370 0.17 -1.25 3.20
C VAL A 370 -0.94 -0.46 2.52
N GLN A 371 -1.94 -0.05 3.29
CA GLN A 371 -3.07 0.71 2.76
C GLN A 371 -3.14 2.14 3.27
N GLN A 372 -2.41 2.46 4.33
CA GLN A 372 -2.44 3.77 4.96
C GLN A 372 -1.04 4.20 5.42
N ALA A 373 -0.78 5.50 5.42
CA ALA A 373 0.40 6.06 6.07
C ALA A 373 0.13 7.47 6.60
N ASP A 374 0.72 7.76 7.76
CA ASP A 374 0.87 9.11 8.31
C ASP A 374 2.31 9.58 8.11
N ILE A 375 2.50 10.86 7.76
CA ILE A 375 3.81 11.45 7.50
C ILE A 375 3.95 12.75 8.29
N TRP A 376 5.07 12.90 8.97
CA TRP A 376 5.42 14.10 9.75
C TRP A 376 6.52 14.89 9.06
N ASP A 377 6.40 16.22 9.11
CA ASP A 377 7.43 17.15 8.63
C ASP A 377 8.66 17.15 9.55
N GLN A 378 9.71 17.88 9.17
CA GLN A 378 10.94 17.99 9.95
C GLN A 378 10.74 18.60 11.34
N GLY A 379 9.68 19.36 11.56
CA GLY A 379 9.27 19.89 12.86
C GLY A 379 8.51 18.88 13.74
N GLY A 380 8.25 17.68 13.23
CA GLY A 380 7.48 16.63 13.91
C GLY A 380 5.97 16.86 13.91
N LYS A 381 5.46 17.80 13.09
CA LYS A 381 4.04 18.05 12.94
C LYS A 381 3.47 17.11 11.85
N LEU A 382 2.30 16.52 12.13
CA LEU A 382 1.59 15.69 11.13
C LEU A 382 1.32 16.53 9.88
N TRP A 383 1.74 16.01 8.74
CA TRP A 383 1.71 16.72 7.47
C TRP A 383 0.84 16.08 6.42
N LYS A 384 1.05 14.78 6.15
CA LYS A 384 0.32 14.09 5.10
C LYS A 384 -0.36 12.83 5.64
N TYR A 385 -1.48 12.48 5.00
CA TYR A 385 -2.13 11.19 5.14
C TYR A 385 -2.27 10.55 3.76
N LEU A 386 -1.89 9.28 3.67
CA LEU A 386 -2.01 8.49 2.44
C LEU A 386 -3.02 7.37 2.68
N LEU A 387 -3.94 7.18 1.73
CA LEU A 387 -4.91 6.09 1.76
C LEU A 387 -4.98 5.42 0.40
N PHE A 388 -4.74 4.11 0.37
CA PHE A 388 -4.80 3.26 -0.81
C PHE A 388 -5.94 2.27 -0.66
N ILE A 389 -6.90 2.33 -1.59
CA ILE A 389 -8.12 1.54 -1.56
C ILE A 389 -8.01 0.43 -2.59
N TRP A 390 -8.15 -0.80 -2.13
CA TRP A 390 -8.09 -2.00 -2.95
C TRP A 390 -9.46 -2.58 -3.21
N GLY A 391 -9.62 -3.30 -4.32
CA GLY A 391 -10.81 -4.04 -4.66
C GLY A 391 -10.58 -5.03 -5.79
N ASP A 392 -11.51 -5.96 -5.98
CA ASP A 392 -11.52 -6.83 -7.15
C ASP A 392 -11.93 -6.02 -8.38
N THR A 393 -11.13 -6.07 -9.42
CA THR A 393 -11.40 -5.33 -10.66
C THR A 393 -12.37 -6.05 -11.59
N GLY A 394 -12.66 -7.34 -11.33
CA GLY A 394 -13.43 -8.19 -12.25
C GLY A 394 -12.71 -8.51 -13.56
N VAL A 395 -11.45 -8.13 -13.71
CA VAL A 395 -10.63 -8.39 -14.91
C VAL A 395 -9.79 -9.63 -14.68
N SER A 396 -9.57 -10.45 -15.72
CA SER A 396 -8.74 -11.65 -15.65
C SER A 396 -7.32 -11.31 -15.19
N ASP A 397 -6.79 -12.10 -14.26
CA ASP A 397 -5.38 -12.06 -13.84
C ASP A 397 -4.44 -12.85 -14.78
N ASN A 398 -5.02 -13.44 -15.86
CA ASN A 398 -4.36 -14.33 -16.83
C ASN A 398 -3.68 -15.57 -16.20
N ALA A 399 -4.09 -15.91 -14.98
CA ALA A 399 -3.65 -17.11 -14.26
C ALA A 399 -4.82 -17.94 -13.71
N GLY A 400 -6.03 -17.68 -14.18
CA GLY A 400 -7.25 -18.43 -13.84
C GLY A 400 -8.14 -17.80 -12.78
N GLY A 401 -7.90 -16.52 -12.44
CA GLY A 401 -8.69 -15.75 -11.48
C GLY A 401 -8.96 -14.32 -11.96
N THR A 402 -9.39 -13.48 -11.02
CA THR A 402 -9.53 -12.03 -11.21
C THR A 402 -8.39 -11.28 -10.51
N ALA A 403 -8.11 -10.09 -10.99
CA ALA A 403 -7.01 -9.24 -10.51
C ALA A 403 -7.52 -8.27 -9.42
N PRO A 404 -7.20 -8.45 -8.13
CA PRO A 404 -7.32 -7.38 -7.16
C PRO A 404 -6.29 -6.28 -7.44
N ASP A 405 -6.73 -5.02 -7.43
CA ASP A 405 -5.85 -3.88 -7.62
C ASP A 405 -6.43 -2.62 -6.97
N LEU A 406 -5.68 -1.53 -7.07
CA LEU A 406 -6.10 -0.22 -6.58
C LEU A 406 -7.36 0.26 -7.31
N THR A 407 -8.34 0.71 -6.54
CA THR A 407 -9.54 1.37 -7.02
C THR A 407 -9.49 2.88 -6.80
N GLY A 408 -8.69 3.32 -5.82
CA GLY A 408 -8.45 4.72 -5.53
C GLY A 408 -7.25 4.94 -4.63
N ILE A 409 -6.66 6.12 -4.75
CA ILE A 409 -5.60 6.62 -3.84
C ILE A 409 -5.98 8.03 -3.41
N ILE A 410 -5.70 8.35 -2.15
CA ILE A 410 -5.79 9.69 -1.61
C ILE A 410 -4.41 10.07 -1.08
N PHE A 411 -3.91 11.21 -1.54
CA PHE A 411 -2.78 11.90 -0.94
C PHE A 411 -3.32 13.20 -0.34
N ALA A 412 -3.41 13.26 0.98
CA ALA A 412 -3.91 14.42 1.70
C ALA A 412 -2.77 15.23 2.31
N ASP A 413 -2.67 16.52 1.97
CA ASP A 413 -1.84 17.49 2.67
C ASP A 413 -2.68 18.11 3.81
N LEU A 414 -2.44 17.62 5.03
CA LEU A 414 -3.20 18.00 6.19
C LEU A 414 -2.87 19.41 6.70
N GLN A 415 -1.74 19.98 6.30
CA GLN A 415 -1.37 21.34 6.69
C GLN A 415 -1.94 22.39 5.74
N ARG A 416 -2.06 22.06 4.46
CA ARG A 416 -2.62 22.94 3.43
C ARG A 416 -4.10 22.71 3.20
N ASP A 417 -4.68 21.64 3.74
CA ASP A 417 -6.04 21.19 3.44
C ASP A 417 -6.26 21.02 1.94
N PHE A 418 -5.38 20.24 1.31
CA PHE A 418 -5.35 20.03 -0.13
C PHE A 418 -5.21 18.53 -0.41
N ASN A 419 -6.07 17.98 -1.28
CA ASN A 419 -6.08 16.56 -1.57
C ASN A 419 -5.83 16.28 -3.05
N SER A 420 -5.01 15.27 -3.33
CA SER A 420 -4.88 14.64 -4.64
C SER A 420 -5.53 13.27 -4.60
N ILE A 421 -6.61 13.08 -5.32
CA ILE A 421 -7.37 11.84 -5.40
C ILE A 421 -7.09 11.21 -6.75
N VAL A 422 -6.67 9.95 -6.76
CA VAL A 422 -6.42 9.19 -7.98
C VAL A 422 -7.46 8.07 -8.08
N SER A 423 -8.32 8.13 -9.07
CA SER A 423 -9.30 7.09 -9.38
C SER A 423 -8.78 6.21 -10.51
N PHE A 424 -8.90 4.89 -10.36
CA PHE A 424 -8.48 3.91 -11.35
C PHE A 424 -9.67 3.33 -12.10
N TYR A 425 -9.47 3.04 -13.39
CA TYR A 425 -10.51 2.58 -14.30
C TYR A 425 -10.09 1.30 -15.00
N ASN A 426 -11.05 0.40 -15.24
CA ASN A 426 -10.83 -0.76 -16.11
C ASN A 426 -10.73 -0.36 -17.58
N LYS A 427 -11.38 0.75 -17.94
CA LYS A 427 -11.28 1.34 -19.28
C LYS A 427 -11.38 2.86 -19.16
N LEU A 428 -10.44 3.58 -19.77
CA LEU A 428 -10.45 5.03 -19.86
C LEU A 428 -9.97 5.43 -21.27
N GLY A 429 -10.87 5.96 -22.10
CA GLY A 429 -10.62 6.13 -23.54
C GLY A 429 -10.32 4.77 -24.19
N ASP A 430 -9.21 4.66 -24.88
CA ASP A 430 -8.72 3.42 -25.51
C ASP A 430 -7.87 2.54 -24.57
N ALA A 431 -7.49 3.10 -23.43
CA ALA A 431 -6.69 2.37 -22.45
C ALA A 431 -7.55 1.36 -21.69
N VAL A 432 -7.08 0.13 -21.61
CA VAL A 432 -7.74 -0.98 -20.93
C VAL A 432 -6.81 -1.54 -19.88
N PHE A 433 -7.33 -1.76 -18.65
CA PHE A 433 -6.60 -2.43 -17.58
C PHE A 433 -6.24 -3.85 -17.98
N LYS A 434 -4.96 -4.18 -17.90
CA LYS A 434 -4.42 -5.53 -18.17
C LYS A 434 -3.32 -5.85 -17.18
N VAL A 435 -3.25 -7.11 -16.79
CA VAL A 435 -2.15 -7.65 -15.95
C VAL A 435 -1.71 -9.00 -16.51
N ASN A 436 -0.45 -9.36 -16.26
CA ASN A 436 0.15 -10.63 -16.68
C ASN A 436 -0.11 -10.95 -18.16
N SER A 437 -0.11 -9.92 -19.00
CA SER A 437 -0.39 -10.09 -20.43
C SER A 437 0.90 -10.34 -21.21
N PRO A 438 0.96 -11.40 -22.03
CA PRO A 438 2.10 -11.62 -22.92
C PRO A 438 2.36 -10.46 -23.90
N ASP A 439 1.34 -9.66 -24.20
CA ASP A 439 1.44 -8.51 -25.12
C ASP A 439 2.15 -7.29 -24.50
N LEU A 440 2.45 -7.32 -23.18
CA LEU A 440 3.10 -6.24 -22.47
C LEU A 440 4.58 -6.52 -22.13
N THR A 441 5.20 -7.49 -22.78
CA THR A 441 6.61 -7.88 -22.55
C THR A 441 7.56 -7.19 -23.51
#